data_a18039a6ac46b7f872c029bba19edb3d
#
_entry.id   a18039a6ac46b7f872c029bba19edb3d
#
_cell.length_a   1.000
_cell.length_b   1.000
_cell.length_c   1.000
_cell.angle_alpha   90.00
_cell.angle_beta   90.00
_cell.angle_gamma   90.00
#
_symmetry.space_group_name_H-M   'P 1'
#
loop_
_entity.id
_entity.type
_entity.pdbx_description
1 polymer ?
#
loop_
_entity_poly.entity_id
_entity_poly.type
_entity_poly.pdbx_seq_one_letter_code
_entity_poly.pdbx_strand_id
1 'polypeptide(L)'
;MKLRPWNLLVHPLGEFTAVLILLLGIFLVSPGGAEPLVSPTWGFRFDPPEGYAYSGGDNKNRFSFASDQGGLLDLVVYEPGRYDSVEALASDVIKRLHSTSETSPYTYHGKKAALFTLRFTNTAGTFSGWGLAVELGAPPDQKRPLLVMLAYGPEDLAGLDQFNLSAIDSLSPSDEDRLSPGPVAVFSYPPTKRVSVDLPGLGARATIDAEDKQAAKATVDREFAVLTYYTASPLWKEAWTRFYRAIYRDSYDRLSDVAFETERSLTMKAQGTEAYTQKGPYQRTLAESLLSWIQGFTYERNLMGSDFIDLVTAATEGRGDCDSRALLFATLLQHSDISAAIMVSRDYGHAMALVQVDGAGARFDWGNKKWVVAETTAKVPLGLIAKDVSDPNKWLGILLP
;
A
#
# COMPACT_ATOMS: atom_id res chain seq x y z
N MET A 1 -13.32 3.39 -29.54
CA MET A 1 -12.06 3.31 -30.32
C MET A 1 -11.06 2.63 -29.41
N LYS A 2 -10.64 1.40 -29.69
CA LYS A 2 -9.71 0.68 -28.82
C LYS A 2 -8.32 1.30 -29.00
N LEU A 3 -7.86 2.04 -28.01
CA LEU A 3 -6.49 2.52 -27.93
C LEU A 3 -5.58 1.30 -27.73
N ARG A 4 -4.70 1.03 -28.68
CA ARG A 4 -3.65 0.04 -28.51
C ARG A 4 -2.50 0.69 -27.74
N PRO A 5 -1.93 0.02 -26.73
CA PRO A 5 -0.71 0.51 -26.07
C PRO A 5 0.40 0.62 -27.13
N TRP A 6 1.11 1.71 -27.07
CA TRP A 6 2.19 1.99 -27.99
C TRP A 6 3.46 1.31 -27.49
N ASN A 7 4.04 0.43 -28.32
CA ASN A 7 5.40 -0.07 -28.16
C ASN A 7 6.41 1.05 -28.46
N LEU A 8 6.52 2.05 -27.62
CA LEU A 8 7.39 3.21 -27.80
C LEU A 8 8.90 2.92 -27.64
N LEU A 9 9.27 1.69 -27.28
CA LEU A 9 10.66 1.30 -27.05
C LEU A 9 11.16 0.23 -28.04
N VAL A 10 10.50 0.04 -29.18
CA VAL A 10 10.95 -0.97 -30.16
C VAL A 10 11.49 -0.29 -31.41
N HIS A 11 12.79 -0.41 -31.65
CA HIS A 11 13.36 -0.43 -33.01
C HIS A 11 13.77 -1.84 -33.37
N PRO A 12 13.51 -2.27 -34.63
CA PRO A 12 13.68 -3.66 -35.04
C PRO A 12 15.12 -3.94 -35.45
N LEU A 13 15.67 -5.03 -34.99
CA LEU A 13 16.73 -5.75 -35.68
C LEU A 13 16.40 -7.25 -35.61
N GLY A 14 16.15 -7.81 -36.77
CA GLY A 14 16.25 -9.24 -37.04
C GLY A 14 14.95 -10.02 -36.99
N GLU A 15 14.50 -10.39 -38.18
CA GLU A 15 13.56 -11.49 -38.41
C GLU A 15 14.08 -12.77 -37.76
N PHE A 16 13.32 -13.36 -36.86
CA PHE A 16 13.37 -14.77 -36.54
C PHE A 16 11.98 -15.35 -36.34
N THR A 17 11.75 -16.39 -37.10
CA THR A 17 10.57 -17.22 -37.22
C THR A 17 10.04 -17.67 -35.85
N ALA A 18 8.75 -17.47 -35.64
CA ALA A 18 8.03 -17.90 -34.45
C ALA A 18 8.01 -19.42 -34.33
N VAL A 19 8.65 -19.95 -33.32
CA VAL A 19 8.33 -21.26 -32.74
C VAL A 19 7.63 -20.99 -31.40
N LEU A 20 6.35 -21.27 -31.37
CA LEU A 20 5.48 -21.17 -30.22
C LEU A 20 5.85 -22.25 -29.20
N ILE A 21 6.69 -21.93 -28.23
CA ILE A 21 6.85 -22.71 -26.99
C ILE A 21 6.22 -21.89 -25.86
N LEU A 22 4.99 -22.29 -25.54
CA LEU A 22 4.22 -21.82 -24.38
C LEU A 22 4.92 -22.31 -23.11
N LEU A 23 5.88 -21.53 -22.58
CA LEU A 23 6.26 -21.62 -21.18
C LEU A 23 5.56 -20.48 -20.46
N LEU A 24 4.42 -20.84 -19.86
CA LEU A 24 3.60 -20.00 -18.98
C LEU A 24 4.46 -19.54 -17.80
N GLY A 25 5.08 -18.37 -17.92
CA GLY A 25 5.35 -17.51 -16.79
C GLY A 25 4.03 -16.82 -16.43
N ILE A 26 3.18 -17.53 -15.70
CA ILE A 26 1.84 -17.06 -15.32
C ILE A 26 2.06 -15.95 -14.30
N PHE A 27 1.87 -14.67 -14.68
CA PHE A 27 1.25 -13.75 -13.76
C PHE A 27 -0.10 -14.37 -13.41
N LEU A 28 -0.21 -14.93 -12.22
CA LEU A 28 -1.51 -15.35 -11.68
C LEU A 28 -2.33 -14.08 -11.41
N VAL A 29 -2.88 -13.52 -12.49
CA VAL A 29 -4.04 -12.64 -12.37
C VAL A 29 -5.17 -13.58 -11.99
N SER A 30 -5.42 -13.75 -10.71
CA SER A 30 -6.65 -14.35 -10.22
C SER A 30 -7.80 -13.49 -10.75
N PRO A 31 -8.75 -14.05 -11.48
CA PRO A 31 -9.95 -13.31 -11.83
C PRO A 31 -10.73 -13.05 -10.53
N GLY A 32 -10.61 -11.87 -9.98
CA GLY A 32 -11.39 -11.39 -8.84
C GLY A 32 -10.63 -11.09 -7.55
N GLY A 33 -9.35 -10.72 -7.57
CA GLY A 33 -8.67 -10.32 -6.35
C GLY A 33 -7.66 -9.19 -6.59
N ALA A 34 -7.75 -8.14 -5.80
CA ALA A 34 -6.76 -7.08 -5.68
C ALA A 34 -5.47 -7.66 -5.04
N GLU A 35 -4.65 -8.35 -5.82
CA GLU A 35 -3.35 -8.84 -5.37
C GLU A 35 -2.24 -8.04 -6.04
N PRO A 36 -1.21 -7.59 -5.29
CA PRO A 36 -0.06 -6.92 -5.87
C PRO A 36 0.61 -7.78 -6.94
N LEU A 37 1.00 -7.15 -8.04
CA LEU A 37 1.75 -7.80 -9.10
C LEU A 37 3.20 -7.95 -8.67
N VAL A 38 3.75 -9.16 -8.80
CA VAL A 38 5.13 -9.49 -8.40
C VAL A 38 5.91 -9.94 -9.62
N SER A 39 7.08 -9.33 -9.86
CA SER A 39 8.01 -9.81 -10.87
C SER A 39 8.80 -11.02 -10.35
N PRO A 40 8.60 -12.23 -10.89
CA PRO A 40 9.33 -13.40 -10.42
C PRO A 40 10.82 -13.36 -10.77
N THR A 41 11.21 -12.56 -11.76
CA THR A 41 12.61 -12.44 -12.21
C THR A 41 13.37 -11.40 -11.39
N TRP A 42 12.72 -10.27 -11.06
CA TRP A 42 13.39 -9.10 -10.50
C TRP A 42 13.02 -8.80 -9.05
N GLY A 43 11.99 -9.46 -8.52
CA GLY A 43 11.55 -9.33 -7.13
C GLY A 43 10.82 -8.03 -6.79
N PHE A 44 10.67 -7.10 -7.74
CA PHE A 44 9.84 -5.93 -7.49
C PHE A 44 8.35 -6.28 -7.47
N ARG A 45 7.57 -5.48 -6.78
CA ARG A 45 6.10 -5.57 -6.75
C ARG A 45 5.48 -4.20 -6.92
N PHE A 46 4.24 -4.17 -7.38
CA PHE A 46 3.42 -2.97 -7.42
C PHE A 46 1.94 -3.34 -7.40
N ASP A 47 1.13 -2.41 -6.92
CA ASP A 47 -0.32 -2.57 -6.74
C ASP A 47 -1.05 -1.37 -7.38
N PRO A 48 -1.22 -1.39 -8.72
CA PRO A 48 -1.85 -0.27 -9.42
C PRO A 48 -3.31 -0.12 -9.01
N PRO A 49 -3.92 1.07 -9.19
CA PRO A 49 -5.36 1.23 -9.08
C PRO A 49 -6.13 0.21 -9.92
N GLU A 50 -7.35 -0.10 -9.51
CA GLU A 50 -8.14 -1.15 -10.15
C GLU A 50 -8.49 -0.84 -11.62
N GLY A 51 -8.67 -1.89 -12.41
CA GLY A 51 -9.04 -1.77 -13.83
C GLY A 51 -7.85 -1.70 -14.78
N TYR A 52 -6.61 -1.67 -14.30
CA TYR A 52 -5.45 -1.86 -15.15
C TYR A 52 -5.31 -3.35 -15.53
N ALA A 53 -5.29 -3.62 -16.82
CA ALA A 53 -5.08 -4.95 -17.37
C ALA A 53 -3.76 -5.02 -18.14
N TYR A 54 -3.08 -6.16 -18.06
CA TYR A 54 -1.88 -6.40 -18.87
C TYR A 54 -2.20 -6.26 -20.37
N SER A 55 -1.46 -5.41 -21.06
CA SER A 55 -1.68 -5.07 -22.45
C SER A 55 -0.53 -5.42 -23.38
N GLY A 56 0.65 -5.76 -22.83
CA GLY A 56 1.81 -6.17 -23.62
C GLY A 56 3.13 -6.19 -22.86
N GLY A 57 4.18 -6.66 -23.53
CA GLY A 57 5.52 -6.77 -22.96
C GLY A 57 6.17 -8.08 -23.33
N ASP A 58 7.32 -8.39 -22.69
CA ASP A 58 8.04 -9.68 -22.86
C ASP A 58 7.94 -10.58 -21.61
N ASN A 59 7.16 -10.18 -20.61
CA ASN A 59 6.96 -10.84 -19.33
C ASN A 59 8.25 -11.13 -18.53
N LYS A 60 9.34 -10.48 -18.89
CA LYS A 60 10.62 -10.59 -18.21
C LYS A 60 11.17 -9.23 -17.81
N ASN A 61 11.36 -8.36 -18.78
CA ASN A 61 11.97 -7.06 -18.61
C ASN A 61 11.01 -5.91 -18.92
N ARG A 62 9.88 -6.19 -19.60
CA ARG A 62 8.92 -5.17 -20.07
C ARG A 62 7.52 -5.60 -19.76
N PHE A 63 6.76 -4.67 -19.19
CA PHE A 63 5.38 -4.88 -18.78
C PHE A 63 4.58 -3.62 -19.09
N SER A 64 3.51 -3.76 -19.84
CA SER A 64 2.59 -2.67 -20.16
C SER A 64 1.19 -3.01 -19.69
N PHE A 65 0.52 -2.04 -19.09
CA PHE A 65 -0.86 -2.14 -18.63
C PHE A 65 -1.66 -0.96 -19.12
N ALA A 66 -2.94 -1.18 -19.35
CA ALA A 66 -3.87 -0.15 -19.76
C ALA A 66 -5.17 -0.29 -18.96
N SER A 67 -5.77 0.83 -18.59
CA SER A 67 -7.10 0.87 -17.98
C SER A 67 -8.16 1.28 -18.98
N ASP A 68 -9.40 0.85 -18.77
CA ASP A 68 -10.56 1.29 -19.56
C ASP A 68 -10.82 2.80 -19.40
N GLN A 69 -10.25 3.42 -18.39
CA GLN A 69 -10.33 4.86 -18.12
C GLN A 69 -9.25 5.68 -18.87
N GLY A 70 -8.37 5.03 -19.65
CA GLY A 70 -7.34 5.68 -20.45
C GLY A 70 -5.98 5.82 -19.76
N GLY A 71 -5.81 5.37 -18.53
CA GLY A 71 -4.52 5.30 -17.87
C GLY A 71 -3.61 4.23 -18.48
N LEU A 72 -2.32 4.51 -18.56
CA LEU A 72 -1.29 3.64 -19.12
C LEU A 72 -0.14 3.51 -18.13
N LEU A 73 0.36 2.27 -17.95
CA LEU A 73 1.54 1.99 -17.14
C LEU A 73 2.53 1.19 -17.98
N ASP A 74 3.77 1.64 -18.01
CA ASP A 74 4.88 0.92 -18.63
C ASP A 74 6.01 0.74 -17.61
N LEU A 75 6.46 -0.51 -17.42
CA LEU A 75 7.59 -0.85 -16.59
C LEU A 75 8.66 -1.52 -17.44
N VAL A 76 9.91 -1.03 -17.34
CA VAL A 76 11.05 -1.62 -18.05
C VAL A 76 12.23 -1.78 -17.11
N VAL A 77 12.74 -2.99 -17.02
CA VAL A 77 13.96 -3.29 -16.26
C VAL A 77 15.16 -3.36 -17.21
N TYR A 78 16.21 -2.70 -16.82
CA TYR A 78 17.51 -2.69 -17.50
C TYR A 78 18.54 -3.44 -16.67
N GLU A 79 19.22 -4.38 -17.29
CA GLU A 79 20.30 -5.14 -16.66
C GLU A 79 21.45 -4.23 -16.22
N PRO A 80 22.23 -4.65 -15.20
CA PRO A 80 23.35 -3.88 -14.70
C PRO A 80 24.35 -3.48 -15.79
N GLY A 81 24.77 -2.21 -15.79
CA GLY A 81 25.75 -1.69 -16.75
C GLY A 81 25.16 -1.16 -18.06
N ARG A 82 23.84 -1.24 -18.27
CA ARG A 82 23.19 -0.61 -19.42
C ARG A 82 23.14 0.91 -19.29
N TYR A 83 22.96 1.42 -18.09
CA TYR A 83 23.04 2.83 -17.73
C TYR A 83 23.94 2.99 -16.50
N ASP A 84 24.61 4.14 -16.42
CA ASP A 84 25.53 4.43 -15.32
C ASP A 84 24.81 4.94 -14.07
N SER A 85 23.58 5.48 -14.22
CA SER A 85 22.77 5.99 -13.12
C SER A 85 21.29 6.05 -13.46
N VAL A 86 20.44 6.25 -12.45
CA VAL A 86 18.99 6.46 -12.61
C VAL A 86 18.68 7.75 -13.38
N GLU A 87 19.51 8.79 -13.22
CA GLU A 87 19.38 10.06 -13.94
C GLU A 87 19.69 9.88 -15.44
N ALA A 88 20.72 9.07 -15.77
CA ALA A 88 21.04 8.74 -17.14
C ALA A 88 19.91 7.96 -17.81
N LEU A 89 19.30 7.01 -17.09
CA LEU A 89 18.11 6.29 -17.55
C LEU A 89 16.93 7.22 -17.77
N ALA A 90 16.59 8.06 -16.78
CA ALA A 90 15.49 9.02 -16.88
C ALA A 90 15.68 9.96 -18.08
N SER A 91 16.89 10.53 -18.24
CA SER A 91 17.23 11.43 -19.34
C SER A 91 17.06 10.77 -20.73
N ASP A 92 17.50 9.51 -20.87
CA ASP A 92 17.35 8.77 -22.13
C ASP A 92 15.87 8.48 -22.46
N VAL A 93 15.06 8.12 -21.45
CA VAL A 93 13.61 7.92 -21.61
C VAL A 93 12.91 9.21 -22.02
N ILE A 94 13.17 10.32 -21.33
CA ILE A 94 12.62 11.65 -21.63
C ILE A 94 12.96 12.06 -23.08
N LYS A 95 14.21 11.87 -23.46
CA LYS A 95 14.68 12.19 -24.83
C LYS A 95 13.98 11.35 -25.90
N ARG A 96 13.81 10.04 -25.67
CA ARG A 96 13.11 9.15 -26.62
C ARG A 96 11.64 9.47 -26.78
N LEU A 97 10.98 9.91 -25.70
CA LEU A 97 9.59 10.34 -25.72
C LEU A 97 9.40 11.73 -26.30
N HIS A 98 10.50 12.48 -26.54
CA HIS A 98 10.45 13.92 -26.85
C HIS A 98 9.63 14.69 -25.82
N SER A 99 9.73 14.28 -24.53
CA SER A 99 8.94 14.81 -23.44
C SER A 99 9.54 16.13 -22.89
N THR A 100 8.66 17.07 -22.56
CA THR A 100 9.00 18.11 -21.59
C THR A 100 8.91 17.49 -20.21
N SER A 101 9.93 17.74 -19.36
CA SER A 101 10.06 17.05 -18.08
C SER A 101 10.89 17.84 -17.08
N GLU A 102 10.51 17.76 -15.81
CA GLU A 102 11.33 18.14 -14.67
C GLU A 102 11.75 16.85 -13.96
N THR A 103 13.05 16.72 -13.65
CA THR A 103 13.61 15.51 -13.04
C THR A 103 14.24 15.85 -11.69
N SER A 104 13.88 15.11 -10.67
CA SER A 104 14.36 15.29 -9.30
C SER A 104 14.95 13.99 -8.76
N PRO A 105 16.29 13.89 -8.64
CA PRO A 105 16.95 12.74 -8.02
C PRO A 105 16.77 12.76 -6.50
N TYR A 106 16.66 11.57 -5.90
CA TYR A 106 16.57 11.39 -4.45
C TYR A 106 17.05 9.98 -4.05
N THR A 107 16.99 9.69 -2.76
CA THR A 107 17.29 8.37 -2.22
C THR A 107 16.02 7.73 -1.67
N TYR A 108 15.68 6.55 -2.14
CA TYR A 108 14.58 5.73 -1.67
C TYR A 108 15.10 4.50 -0.92
N HIS A 109 14.99 4.46 0.41
CA HIS A 109 15.46 3.36 1.28
C HIS A 109 16.86 2.84 0.90
N GLY A 110 17.83 3.77 0.75
CA GLY A 110 19.21 3.45 0.37
C GLY A 110 19.44 3.10 -1.10
N LYS A 111 18.41 3.16 -1.94
CA LYS A 111 18.45 3.01 -3.39
C LYS A 111 18.42 4.38 -4.07
N LYS A 112 19.20 4.56 -5.13
CA LYS A 112 19.10 5.77 -5.95
C LYS A 112 17.79 5.75 -6.73
N ALA A 113 17.12 6.90 -6.78
CA ALA A 113 15.87 7.09 -7.49
C ALA A 113 15.81 8.48 -8.14
N ALA A 114 15.01 8.63 -9.19
CA ALA A 114 14.68 9.90 -9.81
C ALA A 114 13.21 9.90 -10.18
N LEU A 115 12.45 10.85 -9.62
CA LEU A 115 11.05 11.11 -10.02
C LEU A 115 11.05 12.20 -11.09
N PHE A 116 10.23 12.06 -12.12
CA PHE A 116 10.14 13.05 -13.19
C PHE A 116 8.73 13.17 -13.74
N THR A 117 8.38 14.38 -14.20
CA THR A 117 7.13 14.64 -14.91
C THR A 117 7.24 14.20 -16.36
N LEU A 118 6.11 13.94 -17.00
CA LEU A 118 6.02 13.62 -18.42
C LEU A 118 4.97 14.49 -19.10
N ARG A 119 5.35 15.09 -20.24
CA ARG A 119 4.42 15.70 -21.17
C ARG A 119 4.95 15.55 -22.59
N PHE A 120 4.26 14.79 -23.43
CA PHE A 120 4.67 14.53 -24.81
C PHE A 120 3.45 14.39 -25.73
N THR A 121 3.67 14.60 -27.03
CA THR A 121 2.63 14.50 -28.06
C THR A 121 3.02 13.45 -29.09
N ASN A 122 2.06 12.64 -29.49
CA ASN A 122 2.17 11.67 -30.58
C ASN A 122 0.95 11.73 -31.50
N THR A 123 0.81 10.80 -32.43
CA THR A 123 -0.33 10.75 -33.38
C THR A 123 -1.68 10.51 -32.71
N ALA A 124 -1.72 10.03 -31.47
CA ALA A 124 -2.94 9.78 -30.71
C ALA A 124 -3.36 10.97 -29.83
N GLY A 125 -2.48 11.97 -29.63
CA GLY A 125 -2.76 13.15 -28.84
C GLY A 125 -1.61 13.56 -27.92
N THR A 126 -1.93 14.47 -27.00
CA THR A 126 -1.01 14.88 -25.93
C THR A 126 -1.26 14.05 -24.67
N PHE A 127 -0.17 13.58 -24.09
CA PHE A 127 -0.14 12.76 -22.88
C PHE A 127 0.63 13.46 -21.77
N SER A 128 0.16 13.29 -20.55
CA SER A 128 0.84 13.76 -19.35
C SER A 128 0.91 12.66 -18.29
N GLY A 129 1.82 12.81 -17.34
CA GLY A 129 1.97 11.86 -16.25
C GLY A 129 3.30 11.96 -15.52
N TRP A 130 3.72 10.85 -14.95
CA TRP A 130 4.89 10.74 -14.09
C TRP A 130 5.74 9.55 -14.48
N GLY A 131 7.05 9.66 -14.23
CA GLY A 131 8.00 8.58 -14.35
C GLY A 131 8.86 8.44 -13.11
N LEU A 132 9.22 7.22 -12.77
CA LEU A 132 10.16 6.89 -11.72
C LEU A 132 11.26 6.01 -12.31
N ALA A 133 12.51 6.43 -12.19
CA ALA A 133 13.68 5.58 -12.38
C ALA A 133 14.23 5.20 -11.01
N VAL A 134 14.49 3.92 -10.74
CA VAL A 134 14.93 3.45 -9.42
C VAL A 134 15.83 2.22 -9.54
N GLU A 135 16.80 2.10 -8.61
CA GLU A 135 17.58 0.89 -8.42
C GLU A 135 16.71 -0.22 -7.83
N LEU A 136 16.79 -1.43 -8.39
CA LEU A 136 16.18 -2.63 -7.82
C LEU A 136 17.09 -3.26 -6.74
N GLY A 137 16.53 -4.21 -5.98
CA GLY A 137 17.32 -5.03 -5.08
C GLY A 137 18.41 -5.82 -5.81
N ALA A 138 19.56 -5.94 -5.19
CA ALA A 138 20.66 -6.81 -5.66
C ALA A 138 21.48 -7.30 -4.46
N PRO A 139 22.16 -8.45 -4.56
CA PRO A 139 23.12 -8.89 -3.56
C PRO A 139 24.19 -7.82 -3.29
N PRO A 140 24.76 -7.77 -2.08
CA PRO A 140 25.91 -6.94 -1.78
C PRO A 140 27.00 -7.10 -2.84
N ASP A 141 27.71 -6.01 -3.16
CA ASP A 141 28.82 -5.95 -4.12
C ASP A 141 28.45 -6.20 -5.60
N GLN A 142 27.19 -6.35 -5.93
CA GLN A 142 26.73 -6.40 -7.32
C GLN A 142 26.13 -5.06 -7.77
N LYS A 143 26.35 -4.72 -9.05
CA LYS A 143 25.64 -3.59 -9.67
C LYS A 143 24.15 -3.88 -9.69
N ARG A 144 23.34 -2.91 -9.29
CA ARG A 144 21.89 -3.02 -9.25
C ARG A 144 21.28 -2.87 -10.64
N PRO A 145 20.29 -3.69 -11.00
CA PRO A 145 19.43 -3.42 -12.15
C PRO A 145 18.67 -2.11 -11.93
N LEU A 146 18.30 -1.44 -13.01
CA LEU A 146 17.52 -0.22 -12.96
C LEU A 146 16.13 -0.49 -13.53
N LEU A 147 15.09 -0.02 -12.83
CA LEU A 147 13.72 -0.04 -13.31
C LEU A 147 13.30 1.39 -13.66
N VAL A 148 12.62 1.56 -14.80
CA VAL A 148 11.80 2.74 -15.06
C VAL A 148 10.34 2.32 -15.08
N MET A 149 9.51 3.06 -14.33
CA MET A 149 8.05 2.97 -14.34
C MET A 149 7.49 4.28 -14.85
N LEU A 150 6.63 4.22 -15.85
CA LEU A 150 5.89 5.37 -16.40
C LEU A 150 4.41 5.16 -16.13
N ALA A 151 3.75 6.18 -15.57
CA ALA A 151 2.32 6.21 -15.34
C ALA A 151 1.76 7.48 -16.00
N TYR A 152 0.96 7.33 -17.05
CA TYR A 152 0.55 8.45 -17.88
C TYR A 152 -0.77 8.18 -18.60
N GLY A 153 -1.32 9.20 -19.23
CA GLY A 153 -2.51 9.09 -20.08
C GLY A 153 -2.83 10.39 -20.79
N PRO A 154 -3.99 10.48 -21.49
CA PRO A 154 -4.42 11.69 -22.16
C PRO A 154 -4.44 12.88 -21.20
N GLU A 155 -3.85 14.02 -21.62
CA GLU A 155 -3.69 15.22 -20.78
C GLU A 155 -5.02 15.85 -20.35
N ASP A 156 -6.08 15.67 -21.15
CA ASP A 156 -7.42 16.17 -20.88
C ASP A 156 -8.26 15.29 -19.94
N LEU A 157 -7.71 14.16 -19.52
CA LEU A 157 -8.40 13.23 -18.62
C LEU A 157 -8.28 13.70 -17.15
N ALA A 158 -9.37 14.25 -16.63
CA ALA A 158 -9.40 14.77 -15.26
C ALA A 158 -9.15 13.67 -14.21
N GLY A 159 -8.37 14.00 -13.18
CA GLY A 159 -8.10 13.13 -12.03
C GLY A 159 -7.05 12.05 -12.26
N LEU A 160 -6.52 11.89 -13.48
CA LEU A 160 -5.54 10.87 -13.81
C LEU A 160 -4.24 11.00 -13.02
N ASP A 161 -3.85 12.21 -12.60
CA ASP A 161 -2.65 12.44 -11.79
C ASP A 161 -2.67 11.66 -10.48
N GLN A 162 -3.82 11.58 -9.80
CA GLN A 162 -3.94 10.82 -8.55
C GLN A 162 -3.74 9.32 -8.80
N PHE A 163 -4.27 8.79 -9.91
CA PHE A 163 -4.05 7.40 -10.33
C PHE A 163 -2.60 7.13 -10.67
N ASN A 164 -1.95 8.03 -11.41
CA ASN A 164 -0.55 7.90 -11.81
C ASN A 164 0.38 7.91 -10.59
N LEU A 165 0.20 8.86 -9.68
CA LEU A 165 0.99 8.96 -8.45
C LEU A 165 0.74 7.76 -7.52
N SER A 166 -0.52 7.32 -7.39
CA SER A 166 -0.89 6.14 -6.61
C SER A 166 -0.25 4.85 -7.18
N ALA A 167 -0.25 4.69 -8.51
CA ALA A 167 0.40 3.56 -9.17
C ALA A 167 1.91 3.54 -8.92
N ILE A 168 2.59 4.68 -9.08
CA ILE A 168 4.04 4.80 -8.83
C ILE A 168 4.35 4.57 -7.36
N ASP A 169 3.57 5.14 -6.46
CA ASP A 169 3.78 5.00 -5.02
C ASP A 169 3.60 3.56 -4.53
N SER A 170 2.82 2.77 -5.24
CA SER A 170 2.63 1.35 -4.94
C SER A 170 3.86 0.48 -5.22
N LEU A 171 4.86 0.97 -5.96
CA LEU A 171 6.05 0.22 -6.30
C LEU A 171 6.90 -0.09 -5.06
N SER A 172 7.30 -1.36 -4.91
CA SER A 172 8.33 -1.84 -4.00
C SER A 172 9.48 -2.40 -4.84
N PRO A 173 10.64 -1.73 -4.92
CA PRO A 173 11.77 -2.15 -5.73
C PRO A 173 12.42 -3.47 -5.26
N SER A 174 12.19 -3.86 -4.03
CA SER A 174 12.61 -5.15 -3.45
C SER A 174 11.61 -5.66 -2.44
N ASP A 175 11.74 -6.91 -2.00
CA ASP A 175 10.87 -7.47 -0.95
C ASP A 175 11.02 -6.77 0.40
N GLU A 176 12.20 -6.22 0.68
CA GLU A 176 12.47 -5.41 1.89
C GLU A 176 11.60 -4.16 1.95
N ASP A 177 11.26 -3.57 0.79
CA ASP A 177 10.47 -2.33 0.70
C ASP A 177 8.95 -2.58 0.75
N ARG A 178 8.50 -3.83 0.88
CA ARG A 178 7.08 -4.19 0.75
C ARG A 178 6.16 -3.56 1.81
N LEU A 179 6.70 -3.26 3.00
CA LEU A 179 5.99 -2.64 4.12
C LEU A 179 6.51 -1.24 4.45
N SER A 180 7.25 -0.64 3.53
CA SER A 180 7.78 0.72 3.68
C SER A 180 6.96 1.72 2.89
N PRO A 181 6.95 3.01 3.29
CA PRO A 181 6.33 4.08 2.52
C PRO A 181 6.77 4.08 1.05
N GLY A 182 5.86 4.42 0.16
CA GLY A 182 6.11 4.36 -1.28
C GLY A 182 7.09 5.42 -1.80
N PRO A 183 7.57 5.27 -3.05
CA PRO A 183 8.53 6.20 -3.65
C PRO A 183 8.08 7.65 -3.72
N VAL A 184 6.79 7.89 -3.97
CA VAL A 184 6.22 9.25 -4.03
C VAL A 184 6.08 9.84 -2.62
N ALA A 185 5.68 9.04 -1.64
CA ALA A 185 5.56 9.46 -0.25
C ALA A 185 6.94 9.88 0.31
N VAL A 186 7.98 9.07 0.08
CA VAL A 186 9.36 9.38 0.51
C VAL A 186 9.93 10.58 -0.23
N PHE A 187 9.63 10.74 -1.51
CA PHE A 187 10.06 11.91 -2.28
C PHE A 187 9.43 13.20 -1.76
N SER A 188 8.13 13.19 -1.51
CA SER A 188 7.37 14.38 -1.10
C SER A 188 7.61 14.77 0.35
N TYR A 189 7.89 13.79 1.21
CA TYR A 189 8.11 13.92 2.64
C TYR A 189 9.35 13.14 3.06
N PRO A 190 10.55 13.62 2.67
CA PRO A 190 11.78 12.92 3.04
C PRO A 190 11.97 12.95 4.56
N PRO A 191 12.49 11.88 5.15
CA PRO A 191 12.77 11.85 6.58
C PRO A 191 13.69 13.01 7.00
N THR A 192 13.34 13.69 8.09
CA THR A 192 14.06 14.87 8.56
C THR A 192 14.71 14.65 9.91
N LYS A 193 13.93 14.57 10.97
CA LYS A 193 14.40 14.41 12.34
C LYS A 193 13.46 13.54 13.16
N ARG A 194 14.05 12.75 14.04
CA ARG A 194 13.27 11.97 15.02
C ARG A 194 12.74 12.89 16.13
N VAL A 195 11.46 12.78 16.43
CA VAL A 195 10.77 13.51 17.50
C VAL A 195 10.09 12.55 18.45
N SER A 196 10.12 12.88 19.74
CA SER A 196 9.42 12.08 20.76
C SER A 196 7.98 12.53 20.88
N VAL A 197 7.05 11.58 20.90
CA VAL A 197 5.60 11.79 21.02
C VAL A 197 5.05 10.98 22.17
N ASP A 198 4.05 11.50 22.87
CA ASP A 198 3.36 10.75 23.92
C ASP A 198 2.37 9.76 23.31
N LEU A 199 2.16 8.61 23.95
CA LEU A 199 1.11 7.66 23.62
C LEU A 199 -0.05 7.84 24.60
N PRO A 200 -1.17 8.43 24.18
CA PRO A 200 -2.27 8.82 25.06
C PRO A 200 -2.82 7.65 25.88
N GLY A 201 -2.93 7.81 27.19
CA GLY A 201 -3.46 6.80 28.10
C GLY A 201 -2.52 5.64 28.43
N LEU A 202 -1.36 5.52 27.78
CA LEU A 202 -0.36 4.49 28.09
C LEU A 202 0.67 4.95 29.13
N GLY A 203 0.94 6.26 29.21
CA GLY A 203 2.04 6.80 30.01
C GLY A 203 3.41 6.42 29.43
N ALA A 204 3.46 6.17 28.13
CA ALA A 204 4.65 5.82 27.36
C ALA A 204 4.90 6.87 26.27
N ARG A 205 6.11 6.86 25.74
CA ARG A 205 6.54 7.75 24.65
C ARG A 205 7.19 6.91 23.56
N ALA A 206 6.90 7.28 22.33
CA ALA A 206 7.53 6.72 21.14
C ALA A 206 8.29 7.79 20.36
N THR A 207 9.05 7.38 19.38
CA THR A 207 9.80 8.26 18.48
C THR A 207 9.33 8.04 17.04
N ILE A 208 8.93 9.12 16.38
CA ILE A 208 8.55 9.13 14.96
C ILE A 208 9.42 10.13 14.19
N ASP A 209 9.40 10.11 12.86
CA ASP A 209 9.92 11.24 12.09
C ASP A 209 8.95 12.42 12.15
N ALA A 210 9.48 13.64 12.11
CA ALA A 210 8.65 14.85 12.19
C ALA A 210 7.68 14.99 11.00
N GLU A 211 8.01 14.39 9.86
CA GLU A 211 7.18 14.42 8.65
C GLU A 211 6.14 13.28 8.61
N ASP A 212 6.22 12.27 9.48
CA ASP A 212 5.40 11.05 9.39
C ASP A 212 3.89 11.31 9.35
N LYS A 213 3.39 12.22 10.19
CA LYS A 213 1.95 12.56 10.22
C LYS A 213 1.49 13.20 8.91
N GLN A 214 2.28 14.14 8.39
CA GLN A 214 1.92 14.83 7.15
C GLN A 214 2.02 13.91 5.95
N ALA A 215 3.04 13.06 5.91
CA ALA A 215 3.23 12.05 4.87
C ALA A 215 2.10 11.01 4.86
N ALA A 216 1.78 10.45 6.02
CA ALA A 216 0.70 9.46 6.15
C ALA A 216 -0.67 10.07 5.79
N LYS A 217 -0.94 11.31 6.23
CA LYS A 217 -2.15 12.03 5.81
C LYS A 217 -2.21 12.24 4.31
N ALA A 218 -1.12 12.64 3.66
CA ALA A 218 -1.08 12.85 2.21
C ALA A 218 -1.32 11.54 1.45
N THR A 219 -0.83 10.41 1.94
CA THR A 219 -1.13 9.08 1.40
C THR A 219 -2.61 8.76 1.52
N VAL A 220 -3.23 8.99 2.70
CA VAL A 220 -4.67 8.80 2.89
C VAL A 220 -5.48 9.65 1.91
N ASP A 221 -5.17 10.94 1.81
CA ASP A 221 -5.89 11.87 0.94
C ASP A 221 -5.80 11.45 -0.54
N ARG A 222 -4.63 11.03 -1.02
CA ARG A 222 -4.42 10.55 -2.38
C ARG A 222 -5.21 9.26 -2.63
N GLU A 223 -5.05 8.26 -1.78
CA GLU A 223 -5.72 6.97 -1.97
C GLU A 223 -7.24 7.08 -1.82
N PHE A 224 -7.73 8.00 -0.98
CA PHE A 224 -9.16 8.32 -0.91
C PHE A 224 -9.66 8.98 -2.19
N ALA A 225 -8.91 9.92 -2.78
CA ALA A 225 -9.26 10.51 -4.06
C ALA A 225 -9.38 9.43 -5.16
N VAL A 226 -8.45 8.47 -5.21
CA VAL A 226 -8.54 7.32 -6.13
C VAL A 226 -9.76 6.46 -5.82
N LEU A 227 -10.02 6.13 -4.53
CA LEU A 227 -11.15 5.30 -4.10
C LEU A 227 -12.50 5.87 -4.53
N THR A 228 -12.67 7.20 -4.52
CA THR A 228 -13.94 7.86 -4.87
C THR A 228 -14.41 7.55 -6.28
N TYR A 229 -13.49 7.27 -7.22
CA TYR A 229 -13.84 6.88 -8.60
C TYR A 229 -14.53 5.52 -8.68
N TYR A 230 -14.36 4.66 -7.67
CA TYR A 230 -14.94 3.31 -7.65
C TYR A 230 -16.27 3.22 -6.91
N THR A 231 -16.84 4.34 -6.43
CA THR A 231 -18.07 4.34 -5.61
C THR A 231 -19.25 3.65 -6.29
N ALA A 232 -19.39 3.80 -7.61
CA ALA A 232 -20.41 3.15 -8.42
C ALA A 232 -19.85 2.03 -9.33
N SER A 233 -18.58 1.69 -9.20
CA SER A 233 -17.90 0.67 -10.01
C SER A 233 -18.19 -0.73 -9.48
N PRO A 234 -18.27 -1.77 -10.33
CA PRO A 234 -18.26 -3.15 -9.89
C PRO A 234 -16.96 -3.54 -9.15
N LEU A 235 -15.86 -2.80 -9.35
CA LEU A 235 -14.55 -3.00 -8.72
C LEU A 235 -14.42 -2.34 -7.33
N TRP A 236 -15.52 -1.93 -6.70
CA TRP A 236 -15.47 -1.21 -5.43
C TRP A 236 -14.85 -2.03 -4.28
N LYS A 237 -15.02 -3.37 -4.28
CA LYS A 237 -14.44 -4.24 -3.25
C LYS A 237 -12.93 -4.33 -3.35
N GLU A 238 -12.46 -4.48 -4.58
CA GLU A 238 -11.04 -4.51 -4.93
C GLU A 238 -10.39 -3.16 -4.58
N ALA A 239 -11.03 -2.06 -4.96
CA ALA A 239 -10.56 -0.71 -4.66
C ALA A 239 -10.51 -0.43 -3.13
N TRP A 240 -11.50 -0.90 -2.37
CA TRP A 240 -11.45 -0.81 -0.91
C TRP A 240 -10.32 -1.65 -0.34
N THR A 241 -10.12 -2.87 -0.82
CA THR A 241 -9.02 -3.74 -0.40
C THR A 241 -7.68 -3.07 -0.63
N ARG A 242 -7.48 -2.50 -1.82
CA ARG A 242 -6.26 -1.77 -2.16
C ARG A 242 -6.07 -0.52 -1.30
N PHE A 243 -7.11 0.28 -1.07
CA PHE A 243 -7.07 1.47 -0.21
C PHE A 243 -6.48 1.17 1.17
N TYR A 244 -7.01 0.15 1.86
CA TYR A 244 -6.51 -0.21 3.19
C TYR A 244 -5.10 -0.79 3.15
N ARG A 245 -4.75 -1.55 2.12
CA ARG A 245 -3.39 -2.07 1.93
C ARG A 245 -2.38 -0.96 1.69
N ALA A 246 -2.73 0.06 0.91
CA ALA A 246 -1.85 1.21 0.65
C ALA A 246 -1.57 2.00 1.94
N ILE A 247 -2.60 2.27 2.75
CA ILE A 247 -2.44 2.96 4.05
C ILE A 247 -1.66 2.09 5.03
N TYR A 248 -1.96 0.78 5.11
CA TYR A 248 -1.22 -0.16 5.95
C TYR A 248 0.26 -0.16 5.59
N ARG A 249 0.60 -0.30 4.30
CA ARG A 249 1.97 -0.29 3.83
C ARG A 249 2.71 1.00 4.19
N ASP A 250 2.11 2.17 3.92
CA ASP A 250 2.71 3.47 4.24
C ASP A 250 2.96 3.63 5.74
N SER A 251 2.05 3.10 6.57
CA SER A 251 2.08 3.31 8.01
C SER A 251 2.92 2.30 8.77
N TYR A 252 3.20 1.12 8.21
CA TYR A 252 3.82 0.01 8.93
C TYR A 252 5.17 0.43 9.52
N ASP A 253 6.14 0.79 8.70
CA ASP A 253 7.47 1.20 9.19
C ASP A 253 7.41 2.46 10.06
N ARG A 254 6.53 3.42 9.75
CA ARG A 254 6.36 4.65 10.55
C ARG A 254 5.90 4.35 11.98
N LEU A 255 5.16 3.28 12.18
CA LEU A 255 4.63 2.87 13.49
C LEU A 255 5.53 1.92 14.26
N SER A 256 6.71 1.54 13.75
CA SER A 256 7.57 0.52 14.38
C SER A 256 7.88 0.82 15.83
N ASP A 257 8.32 2.05 16.15
CA ASP A 257 8.64 2.45 17.53
C ASP A 257 7.37 2.64 18.38
N VAL A 258 6.28 3.12 17.77
CA VAL A 258 4.96 3.21 18.43
C VAL A 258 4.47 1.81 18.83
N ALA A 259 4.59 0.83 17.94
CA ALA A 259 4.19 -0.54 18.18
C ALA A 259 5.02 -1.16 19.32
N PHE A 260 6.34 -1.01 19.27
CA PHE A 260 7.25 -1.49 20.30
C PHE A 260 6.92 -0.90 21.69
N GLU A 261 6.79 0.41 21.80
CA GLU A 261 6.52 1.08 23.06
C GLU A 261 5.11 0.79 23.59
N THR A 262 4.12 0.61 22.68
CA THR A 262 2.77 0.20 23.02
C THR A 262 2.77 -1.21 23.61
N GLU A 263 3.36 -2.19 22.92
CA GLU A 263 3.47 -3.57 23.39
C GLU A 263 4.20 -3.63 24.73
N ARG A 264 5.35 -2.96 24.84
CA ARG A 264 6.14 -2.88 26.09
C ARG A 264 5.30 -2.35 27.26
N SER A 265 4.58 -1.26 27.03
CA SER A 265 3.77 -0.61 28.06
C SER A 265 2.58 -1.48 28.51
N LEU A 266 1.88 -2.09 27.56
CA LEU A 266 0.75 -2.99 27.86
C LEU A 266 1.22 -4.26 28.57
N THR A 267 2.34 -4.84 28.13
CA THR A 267 2.95 -6.02 28.74
C THR A 267 3.40 -5.76 30.18
N MET A 268 4.04 -4.63 30.44
CA MET A 268 4.45 -4.26 31.81
C MET A 268 3.25 -4.10 32.75
N LYS A 269 2.12 -3.56 32.27
CA LYS A 269 0.88 -3.46 33.04
C LYS A 269 0.24 -4.83 33.33
N ALA A 270 0.43 -5.80 32.41
CA ALA A 270 -0.07 -7.17 32.57
C ALA A 270 0.84 -8.09 33.38
N GLN A 271 2.09 -7.69 33.64
CA GLN A 271 3.04 -8.46 34.45
C GLN A 271 2.49 -8.68 35.88
N GLY A 272 2.43 -9.94 36.30
CA GLY A 272 1.85 -10.35 37.59
C GLY A 272 0.43 -10.91 37.50
N THR A 273 -0.17 -10.95 36.31
CA THR A 273 -1.44 -11.68 36.07
C THR A 273 -1.13 -13.12 35.65
N GLU A 274 -1.98 -14.12 36.03
CA GLU A 274 -1.84 -15.53 35.60
C GLU A 274 -1.83 -15.67 34.06
N ALA A 275 -2.47 -14.76 33.34
CA ALA A 275 -2.54 -14.73 31.89
C ALA A 275 -1.18 -14.53 31.20
N TYR A 276 -0.18 -13.96 31.88
CA TYR A 276 1.13 -13.66 31.30
C TYR A 276 2.08 -14.87 31.22
N THR A 277 1.81 -15.95 31.91
CA THR A 277 2.77 -17.07 32.09
C THR A 277 2.68 -18.16 31.01
N GLN A 278 1.72 -18.09 30.07
CA GLN A 278 1.49 -19.10 29.03
C GLN A 278 1.41 -18.47 27.62
N LYS A 279 2.05 -19.08 26.62
CA LYS A 279 2.22 -18.51 25.26
C LYS A 279 0.93 -18.19 24.50
N GLY A 280 -0.11 -19.01 24.62
CA GLY A 280 -1.42 -18.80 23.98
C GLY A 280 -2.24 -17.70 24.68
N PRO A 281 -2.34 -17.69 26.00
CA PRO A 281 -2.92 -16.60 26.76
C PRO A 281 -2.26 -15.24 26.51
N TYR A 282 -0.93 -15.18 26.27
CA TYR A 282 -0.22 -13.94 26.03
C TYR A 282 -0.74 -13.18 24.81
N GLN A 283 -0.85 -13.83 23.65
CA GLN A 283 -1.32 -13.17 22.43
C GLN A 283 -2.74 -12.62 22.59
N ARG A 284 -3.63 -13.38 23.23
CA ARG A 284 -4.99 -12.92 23.51
C ARG A 284 -4.99 -11.77 24.52
N THR A 285 -4.21 -11.85 25.60
CA THR A 285 -4.11 -10.79 26.60
C THR A 285 -3.58 -9.49 26.01
N LEU A 286 -2.59 -9.56 25.11
CA LEU A 286 -2.07 -8.41 24.40
C LEU A 286 -3.14 -7.82 23.49
N ALA A 287 -3.84 -8.65 22.72
CA ALA A 287 -4.92 -8.20 21.85
C ALA A 287 -6.06 -7.53 22.62
N GLU A 288 -6.49 -8.09 23.76
CA GLU A 288 -7.51 -7.50 24.63
C GLU A 288 -7.07 -6.18 25.27
N SER A 289 -5.81 -6.10 25.69
CA SER A 289 -5.23 -4.88 26.27
C SER A 289 -5.11 -3.77 25.21
N LEU A 290 -4.65 -4.11 24.02
CA LEU A 290 -4.55 -3.19 22.89
C LEU A 290 -5.94 -2.71 22.43
N LEU A 291 -6.92 -3.63 22.37
CA LEU A 291 -8.30 -3.29 22.06
C LEU A 291 -8.86 -2.29 23.07
N SER A 292 -8.67 -2.54 24.36
CA SER A 292 -9.12 -1.65 25.44
C SER A 292 -8.49 -0.25 25.33
N TRP A 293 -7.21 -0.17 24.94
CA TRP A 293 -6.54 1.10 24.73
C TRP A 293 -7.15 1.88 23.57
N ILE A 294 -7.33 1.25 22.41
CA ILE A 294 -7.89 1.89 21.22
C ILE A 294 -9.36 2.27 21.43
N GLN A 295 -10.14 1.47 22.15
CA GLN A 295 -11.52 1.81 22.55
C GLN A 295 -11.61 3.05 23.44
N GLY A 296 -10.50 3.46 24.04
CA GLY A 296 -10.39 4.70 24.82
C GLY A 296 -10.18 5.96 23.97
N PHE A 297 -9.96 5.84 22.67
CA PHE A 297 -9.72 6.97 21.78
C PHE A 297 -10.98 7.83 21.60
N THR A 298 -10.78 9.12 21.30
CA THR A 298 -11.87 10.02 20.91
C THR A 298 -12.37 9.63 19.52
N TYR A 299 -13.69 9.38 19.41
CA TYR A 299 -14.28 9.13 18.08
C TYR A 299 -14.34 10.44 17.31
N GLU A 300 -13.73 10.46 16.15
CA GLU A 300 -13.69 11.62 15.26
C GLU A 300 -13.97 11.19 13.84
N ARG A 301 -14.83 11.94 13.14
CA ARG A 301 -15.23 11.70 11.77
C ARG A 301 -15.29 13.03 11.01
N ASN A 302 -14.62 13.10 9.88
CA ASN A 302 -14.66 14.25 8.98
C ASN A 302 -15.69 13.99 7.86
N LEU A 303 -16.85 14.66 7.95
CA LEU A 303 -17.92 14.48 6.95
C LEU A 303 -17.67 15.22 5.62
N MET A 304 -16.63 16.04 5.55
CA MET A 304 -16.34 16.89 4.38
C MET A 304 -15.19 16.37 3.49
N GLY A 305 -14.61 15.21 3.82
CA GLY A 305 -13.50 14.62 3.10
C GLY A 305 -13.34 13.14 3.42
N SER A 306 -12.10 12.63 3.40
CA SER A 306 -11.81 11.34 4.02
C SER A 306 -12.03 11.47 5.53
N ASP A 307 -12.94 10.67 6.08
CA ASP A 307 -13.11 10.56 7.54
C ASP A 307 -12.04 9.69 8.19
N PHE A 308 -11.21 9.05 7.38
CA PHE A 308 -10.07 8.25 7.82
C PHE A 308 -8.95 9.14 8.40
N ILE A 309 -8.66 8.98 9.68
CA ILE A 309 -7.49 9.60 10.32
C ILE A 309 -6.27 8.70 10.06
N ASP A 310 -5.18 9.26 9.54
CA ASP A 310 -3.94 8.48 9.32
C ASP A 310 -3.49 7.80 10.63
N LEU A 311 -2.83 6.64 10.49
CA LEU A 311 -2.55 5.78 11.64
C LEU A 311 -1.52 6.38 12.60
N VAL A 312 -0.60 7.21 12.12
CA VAL A 312 0.40 7.88 12.96
C VAL A 312 -0.30 8.91 13.86
N THR A 313 -1.17 9.71 13.29
CA THR A 313 -2.01 10.66 14.04
C THR A 313 -2.94 9.93 14.99
N ALA A 314 -3.62 8.87 14.55
CA ALA A 314 -4.52 8.10 15.41
C ALA A 314 -3.81 7.55 16.66
N ALA A 315 -2.63 6.95 16.50
CA ALA A 315 -1.86 6.39 17.60
C ALA A 315 -1.32 7.45 18.58
N THR A 316 -0.84 8.58 18.05
CA THR A 316 -0.16 9.62 18.85
C THR A 316 -1.09 10.68 19.41
N GLU A 317 -2.32 10.78 18.92
CA GLU A 317 -3.33 11.74 19.43
C GLU A 317 -4.52 11.06 20.09
N GLY A 318 -4.64 9.72 19.98
CA GLY A 318 -5.72 8.96 20.63
C GLY A 318 -7.09 9.29 20.06
N ARG A 319 -7.22 9.42 18.73
CA ARG A 319 -8.47 9.75 18.04
C ARG A 319 -8.59 9.02 16.72
N GLY A 320 -9.78 8.85 16.23
CA GLY A 320 -10.04 8.23 14.92
C GLY A 320 -11.46 7.71 14.79
N ASP A 321 -11.84 7.39 13.54
CA ASP A 321 -13.09 6.73 13.19
C ASP A 321 -12.98 5.19 13.33
N CYS A 322 -13.99 4.45 12.87
CA CYS A 322 -13.96 2.98 12.92
C CYS A 322 -12.85 2.38 12.06
N ASP A 323 -12.63 2.93 10.88
CA ASP A 323 -11.66 2.45 9.89
C ASP A 323 -10.22 2.63 10.40
N SER A 324 -9.88 3.84 10.85
CA SER A 324 -8.58 4.18 11.41
C SER A 324 -8.22 3.31 12.60
N ARG A 325 -9.18 3.12 13.54
CA ARG A 325 -8.97 2.32 14.75
C ARG A 325 -8.81 0.84 14.44
N ALA A 326 -9.63 0.29 13.52
CA ALA A 326 -9.55 -1.11 13.13
C ALA A 326 -8.21 -1.41 12.44
N LEU A 327 -7.78 -0.54 11.52
CA LEU A 327 -6.52 -0.72 10.81
C LEU A 327 -5.32 -0.51 11.74
N LEU A 328 -5.35 0.49 12.64
CA LEU A 328 -4.30 0.68 13.64
C LEU A 328 -4.16 -0.54 14.56
N PHE A 329 -5.28 -1.07 15.07
CA PHE A 329 -5.26 -2.28 15.89
C PHE A 329 -4.60 -3.45 15.17
N ALA A 330 -5.00 -3.70 13.91
CA ALA A 330 -4.44 -4.78 13.11
C ALA A 330 -2.94 -4.57 12.84
N THR A 331 -2.53 -3.34 12.52
CA THR A 331 -1.12 -3.00 12.25
C THR A 331 -0.24 -3.23 13.48
N LEU A 332 -0.67 -2.75 14.64
CA LEU A 332 0.11 -2.91 15.89
C LEU A 332 0.22 -4.37 16.32
N LEU A 333 -0.82 -5.19 16.13
CA LEU A 333 -0.74 -6.63 16.40
C LEU A 333 0.21 -7.36 15.46
N GLN A 334 0.28 -6.97 14.19
CA GLN A 334 1.20 -7.59 13.24
C GLN A 334 2.67 -7.27 13.57
N HIS A 335 2.96 -6.12 14.16
CA HIS A 335 4.31 -5.84 14.73
C HIS A 335 4.68 -6.78 15.88
N SER A 336 3.70 -7.36 16.56
CA SER A 336 3.87 -8.36 17.64
C SER A 336 3.73 -9.80 17.14
N ASP A 337 3.89 -10.06 15.83
CA ASP A 337 3.71 -11.38 15.18
C ASP A 337 2.34 -12.02 15.45
N ILE A 338 1.31 -11.23 15.69
CA ILE A 338 -0.08 -11.67 15.82
C ILE A 338 -0.82 -11.38 14.53
N SER A 339 -1.24 -12.44 13.82
CA SER A 339 -2.00 -12.29 12.57
C SER A 339 -3.27 -11.49 12.82
N ALA A 340 -3.43 -10.39 12.11
CA ALA A 340 -4.58 -9.51 12.16
C ALA A 340 -4.99 -9.05 10.77
N ALA A 341 -6.26 -8.70 10.63
CA ALA A 341 -6.89 -8.22 9.40
C ALA A 341 -7.98 -7.22 9.79
N ILE A 342 -8.70 -6.70 8.81
CA ILE A 342 -9.89 -5.89 9.04
C ILE A 342 -11.08 -6.45 8.29
N MET A 343 -12.28 -6.11 8.72
CA MET A 343 -13.51 -6.29 7.96
C MET A 343 -14.27 -4.98 7.88
N VAL A 344 -14.80 -4.69 6.70
CA VAL A 344 -15.50 -3.43 6.40
C VAL A 344 -16.87 -3.74 5.81
N SER A 345 -17.85 -2.90 6.09
CA SER A 345 -19.21 -3.06 5.60
C SER A 345 -19.76 -1.74 5.05
N ARG A 346 -20.12 -1.76 3.78
CA ARG A 346 -20.86 -0.67 3.16
C ARG A 346 -22.28 -0.56 3.71
N ASP A 347 -22.94 -1.71 3.96
CA ASP A 347 -24.33 -1.76 4.43
C ASP A 347 -24.48 -1.23 5.85
N TYR A 348 -23.49 -1.47 6.69
CA TYR A 348 -23.47 -1.01 8.07
C TYR A 348 -22.73 0.32 8.26
N GLY A 349 -22.00 0.80 7.24
CA GLY A 349 -21.16 2.00 7.35
C GLY A 349 -20.16 1.87 8.50
N HIS A 350 -19.52 0.70 8.61
CA HIS A 350 -18.70 0.35 9.78
C HIS A 350 -17.50 -0.52 9.41
N ALA A 351 -16.44 -0.42 10.22
CA ALA A 351 -15.26 -1.27 10.15
C ALA A 351 -14.92 -1.86 11.53
N MET A 352 -14.44 -3.09 11.54
CA MET A 352 -13.94 -3.80 12.72
C MET A 352 -12.61 -4.47 12.40
N ALA A 353 -11.82 -4.74 13.43
CA ALA A 353 -10.62 -5.54 13.28
C ALA A 353 -10.93 -7.04 13.45
N LEU A 354 -10.02 -7.84 12.92
CA LEU A 354 -10.02 -9.29 12.99
C LEU A 354 -8.66 -9.74 13.54
N VAL A 355 -8.67 -10.70 14.47
CA VAL A 355 -7.41 -11.21 15.05
C VAL A 355 -7.44 -12.72 15.16
N GLN A 356 -6.29 -13.35 14.91
CA GLN A 356 -6.11 -14.79 15.00
C GLN A 356 -5.56 -15.17 16.38
N VAL A 357 -6.45 -15.34 17.34
CA VAL A 357 -6.12 -15.78 18.70
C VAL A 357 -7.08 -16.88 19.15
N ASP A 358 -6.64 -17.71 20.11
CA ASP A 358 -7.46 -18.74 20.72
C ASP A 358 -8.48 -18.15 21.70
N GLY A 359 -9.44 -19.00 22.12
CA GLY A 359 -10.45 -18.66 23.10
C GLY A 359 -11.82 -18.36 22.52
N ALA A 360 -12.75 -17.97 23.38
CA ALA A 360 -14.16 -17.72 23.02
C ALA A 360 -14.35 -16.39 22.30
N GLY A 361 -15.48 -16.27 21.60
CA GLY A 361 -15.92 -15.04 20.93
C GLY A 361 -16.50 -15.30 19.53
N ALA A 362 -17.22 -14.32 19.01
CA ALA A 362 -17.71 -14.33 17.63
C ALA A 362 -16.53 -14.38 16.65
N ARG A 363 -16.71 -15.18 15.60
CA ARG A 363 -15.68 -15.36 14.57
C ARG A 363 -16.23 -15.06 13.19
N PHE A 364 -15.35 -14.53 12.37
CA PHE A 364 -15.56 -14.29 10.95
C PHE A 364 -14.64 -15.22 10.14
N ASP A 365 -15.21 -15.95 9.20
CA ASP A 365 -14.46 -16.89 8.34
C ASP A 365 -14.02 -16.16 7.06
N TRP A 366 -12.70 -15.94 6.91
CA TRP A 366 -12.13 -15.26 5.75
C TRP A 366 -10.73 -15.76 5.39
N GLY A 367 -10.45 -15.91 4.09
CA GLY A 367 -9.14 -16.38 3.62
C GLY A 367 -8.72 -17.73 4.21
N ASN A 368 -9.67 -18.69 4.30
CA ASN A 368 -9.47 -20.01 4.90
C ASN A 368 -9.05 -20.00 6.38
N LYS A 369 -9.27 -18.89 7.08
CA LYS A 369 -8.98 -18.74 8.51
C LYS A 369 -10.23 -18.31 9.27
N LYS A 370 -10.23 -18.62 10.58
CA LYS A 370 -11.26 -18.18 11.53
C LYS A 370 -10.70 -17.06 12.39
N TRP A 371 -11.28 -15.88 12.29
CA TRP A 371 -10.82 -14.68 12.96
C TRP A 371 -11.75 -14.31 14.10
N VAL A 372 -11.23 -13.97 15.26
CA VAL A 372 -12.01 -13.36 16.34
C VAL A 372 -12.28 -11.91 15.99
N VAL A 373 -13.52 -11.46 16.11
CA VAL A 373 -13.92 -10.08 15.83
C VAL A 373 -13.47 -9.15 16.95
N ALA A 374 -12.98 -7.97 16.60
CA ALA A 374 -12.58 -6.91 17.54
C ALA A 374 -13.29 -5.61 17.17
N GLU A 375 -14.29 -5.24 17.98
CA GLU A 375 -14.99 -3.96 17.88
C GLU A 375 -14.16 -2.85 18.54
N THR A 376 -13.66 -1.90 17.74
CA THR A 376 -12.71 -0.89 18.19
C THR A 376 -13.35 0.43 18.64
N THR A 377 -14.65 0.61 18.39
CA THR A 377 -15.34 1.87 18.69
C THR A 377 -16.22 1.81 19.94
N ALA A 378 -16.68 0.64 20.33
CA ALA A 378 -17.46 0.41 21.54
C ALA A 378 -16.61 -0.31 22.60
N LYS A 379 -16.81 0.03 23.87
CA LYS A 379 -16.13 -0.61 25.01
C LYS A 379 -16.72 -1.98 25.29
N VAL A 380 -16.35 -2.96 24.50
CA VAL A 380 -16.80 -4.35 24.60
C VAL A 380 -15.61 -5.32 24.58
N PRO A 381 -15.76 -6.52 25.16
CA PRO A 381 -14.71 -7.53 25.10
C PRO A 381 -14.39 -8.00 23.67
N LEU A 382 -13.19 -8.52 23.48
CA LEU A 382 -12.78 -9.19 22.25
C LEU A 382 -13.73 -10.37 21.94
N GLY A 383 -14.22 -10.44 20.70
CA GLY A 383 -15.17 -11.44 20.26
C GLY A 383 -16.64 -11.08 20.53
N LEU A 384 -16.94 -9.88 20.96
CA LEU A 384 -18.34 -9.41 21.03
C LEU A 384 -18.66 -8.56 19.79
N ILE A 385 -19.76 -8.91 19.14
CA ILE A 385 -20.37 -8.17 18.03
C ILE A 385 -21.85 -7.94 18.30
N ALA A 386 -22.36 -6.75 18.01
CA ALA A 386 -23.78 -6.44 18.14
C ALA A 386 -24.60 -7.24 17.12
N LYS A 387 -25.78 -7.72 17.54
CA LYS A 387 -26.64 -8.61 16.74
C LYS A 387 -27.08 -8.01 15.40
N ASP A 388 -27.34 -6.71 15.40
CA ASP A 388 -27.81 -5.94 14.23
C ASP A 388 -26.75 -5.78 13.14
N VAL A 389 -25.45 -5.96 13.45
CA VAL A 389 -24.34 -5.93 12.51
C VAL A 389 -23.64 -7.28 12.34
N SER A 390 -24.25 -8.38 12.77
CA SER A 390 -23.63 -9.71 12.84
C SER A 390 -23.78 -10.58 11.58
N ASP A 391 -24.49 -10.12 10.53
CA ASP A 391 -24.66 -10.89 9.29
C ASP A 391 -23.32 -10.92 8.50
N PRO A 392 -22.65 -12.08 8.40
CA PRO A 392 -21.33 -12.17 7.77
C PRO A 392 -21.34 -11.85 6.27
N ASN A 393 -22.49 -11.96 5.59
CA ASN A 393 -22.60 -11.71 4.15
C ASN A 393 -22.51 -10.20 3.81
N LYS A 394 -22.65 -9.33 4.80
CA LYS A 394 -22.54 -7.87 4.64
C LYS A 394 -21.15 -7.32 4.94
N TRP A 395 -20.21 -8.19 5.23
CA TRP A 395 -18.83 -7.81 5.52
C TRP A 395 -17.88 -8.25 4.43
N LEU A 396 -16.94 -7.40 4.10
CA LEU A 396 -15.78 -7.67 3.27
C LEU A 396 -14.55 -7.79 4.19
N GLY A 397 -13.95 -8.97 4.25
CA GLY A 397 -12.67 -9.16 4.94
C GLY A 397 -11.51 -8.65 4.07
N ILE A 398 -10.55 -7.98 4.67
CA ILE A 398 -9.35 -7.46 4.00
C ILE A 398 -8.13 -8.00 4.73
N LEU A 399 -7.40 -8.89 4.05
CA LEU A 399 -6.10 -9.38 4.51
C LEU A 399 -5.04 -8.31 4.24
N LEU A 400 -4.21 -8.09 5.23
CA LEU A 400 -3.06 -7.18 5.14
C LEU A 400 -1.82 -7.96 4.72
N PRO A 401 -0.86 -7.37 3.95
CA PRO A 401 0.34 -8.03 3.44
C PRO A 401 1.23 -8.64 4.51
#